data_f14e4aef114b1bab7c2c8d22f5b2de83
#
_entry.id   f14e4aef114b1bab7c2c8d22f5b2de83
#
_cell.length_a   1.000
_cell.length_b   1.000
_cell.length_c   1.000
_cell.angle_alpha   90.00
_cell.angle_beta   90.00
_cell.angle_gamma   90.00
#
_symmetry.space_group_name_H-M   'P 1'
#
loop_
_entity.id
_entity.type
_entity.pdbx_description
1 polymer ?
#
loop_
_entity_poly.entity_id
_entity_poly.type
_entity_poly.pdbx_seq_one_letter_code
_entity_poly.pdbx_strand_id
1 'polypeptide(L)'
;MIDIQNINFSYKKKSFLFEDFSLSVANGSIVGLLGKNGAGKTTLLKLIAGLLPTQNGSIVVNGFVPAERKPSFLADVSVIPEEFSLPQLSISAYVSALKPLYPNFGSEKLDKILAEFELKRNDKLHKLSHGQRKKFLIAFALSCNSKVLILDEPTNGLDIPSKSQFRKILVSSVTDEQIVLISTHQVKDIDSIIDTVVVIDNGKTIFSNTLENVSRDYRFETATELNTAENALYYEKSFDGYHCISSANNDEETHVDLELFFNYLTTKMSKI
;
A
#
# COMPACT_ATOMS: atom_id res chain seq x y z
N MET A 1 -11.70 -4.10 9.53
CA MET A 1 -10.55 -3.88 10.42
C MET A 1 -9.54 -5.01 10.24
N ILE A 2 -8.26 -4.68 10.18
CA ILE A 2 -7.16 -5.64 10.25
C ILE A 2 -6.52 -5.48 11.62
N ASP A 3 -6.38 -6.58 12.36
CA ASP A 3 -5.77 -6.61 13.68
C ASP A 3 -4.70 -7.70 13.73
N ILE A 4 -3.48 -7.30 14.01
CA ILE A 4 -2.30 -8.16 14.09
C ILE A 4 -1.70 -8.00 15.48
N GLN A 5 -1.57 -9.09 16.22
CA GLN A 5 -1.12 -9.07 17.60
C GLN A 5 0.05 -10.04 17.81
N ASN A 6 1.21 -9.48 18.19
CA ASN A 6 2.42 -10.17 18.64
C ASN A 6 2.83 -11.33 17.75
N ILE A 7 2.76 -11.13 16.42
CA ILE A 7 3.13 -12.18 15.48
C ILE A 7 4.65 -12.36 15.41
N ASN A 8 5.06 -13.63 15.29
CA ASN A 8 6.40 -14.01 14.92
C ASN A 8 6.39 -14.72 13.59
N PHE A 9 7.31 -14.34 12.71
CA PHE A 9 7.45 -14.97 11.41
C PHE A 9 8.91 -15.03 10.96
N SER A 10 9.30 -16.16 10.43
CA SER A 10 10.60 -16.36 9.78
C SER A 10 10.50 -17.31 8.59
N TYR A 11 11.25 -17.04 7.53
CA TYR A 11 11.43 -18.00 6.43
C TYR A 11 12.41 -19.12 6.77
N LYS A 12 13.32 -18.87 7.73
CA LYS A 12 14.37 -19.82 8.17
C LYS A 12 14.38 -19.89 9.70
N LYS A 13 14.57 -21.07 10.26
CA LYS A 13 14.48 -21.35 11.71
C LYS A 13 15.33 -20.46 12.66
N LYS A 14 16.27 -19.66 12.17
CA LYS A 14 17.21 -18.89 13.01
C LYS A 14 17.19 -17.38 12.78
N SER A 15 16.29 -16.85 11.94
CA SER A 15 16.24 -15.41 11.62
C SER A 15 14.80 -14.97 11.49
N PHE A 16 14.27 -14.38 12.56
CA PHE A 16 12.95 -13.76 12.52
C PHE A 16 12.96 -12.56 11.56
N LEU A 17 11.93 -12.49 10.71
CA LEU A 17 11.63 -11.29 9.96
C LEU A 17 10.71 -10.38 10.76
N PHE A 18 9.73 -10.98 11.46
CA PHE A 18 8.88 -10.31 12.44
C PHE A 18 9.04 -10.97 13.80
N GLU A 19 9.21 -10.16 14.83
CA GLU A 19 9.31 -10.56 16.22
C GLU A 19 8.44 -9.63 17.06
N ASP A 20 7.41 -10.19 17.70
CA ASP A 20 6.39 -9.46 18.47
C ASP A 20 5.73 -8.29 17.67
N PHE A 21 5.55 -8.52 16.35
CA PHE A 21 5.01 -7.49 15.46
C PHE A 21 3.52 -7.33 15.68
N SER A 22 3.08 -6.09 15.86
CA SER A 22 1.68 -5.72 16.03
C SER A 22 1.32 -4.55 15.12
N LEU A 23 0.09 -4.57 14.55
CA LEU A 23 -0.43 -3.52 13.69
C LEU A 23 -1.95 -3.57 13.69
N SER A 24 -2.61 -2.43 13.80
CA SER A 24 -4.05 -2.29 13.62
C SER A 24 -4.37 -1.32 12.50
N VAL A 25 -5.32 -1.69 11.62
CA VAL A 25 -5.79 -0.85 10.51
C VAL A 25 -7.31 -0.77 10.57
N ALA A 26 -7.84 0.44 10.57
CA ALA A 26 -9.28 0.68 10.58
C ALA A 26 -9.95 0.31 9.24
N ASN A 27 -11.27 0.13 9.24
CA ASN A 27 -12.04 0.07 8.00
C ASN A 27 -12.05 1.44 7.33
N GLY A 28 -12.18 1.46 6.02
CA GLY A 28 -12.25 2.70 5.24
C GLY A 28 -10.90 3.40 5.04
N SER A 29 -9.79 2.74 5.35
CA SER A 29 -8.45 3.34 5.22
C SER A 29 -7.76 2.96 3.93
N ILE A 30 -7.11 3.93 3.31
CA ILE A 30 -6.12 3.72 2.23
C ILE A 30 -4.72 3.88 2.86
N VAL A 31 -4.10 2.75 3.15
CA VAL A 31 -2.85 2.68 3.91
C VAL A 31 -1.65 2.60 2.98
N GLY A 32 -0.73 3.54 3.11
CA GLY A 32 0.62 3.44 2.57
C GLY A 32 1.53 2.65 3.49
N LEU A 33 1.92 1.45 3.08
CA LEU A 33 2.88 0.61 3.79
C LEU A 33 4.29 0.90 3.27
N LEU A 34 5.03 1.73 3.99
CA LEU A 34 6.35 2.22 3.61
C LEU A 34 7.46 1.44 4.32
N GLY A 35 8.60 1.34 3.69
CA GLY A 35 9.79 0.69 4.25
C GLY A 35 10.83 0.40 3.19
N LYS A 36 12.07 0.25 3.61
CA LYS A 36 13.18 -0.12 2.72
C LYS A 36 12.95 -1.50 2.09
N ASN A 37 13.70 -1.80 1.04
CA ASN A 37 13.70 -3.15 0.48
C ASN A 37 14.18 -4.15 1.54
N GLY A 38 13.46 -5.27 1.67
CA GLY A 38 13.75 -6.27 2.71
C GLY A 38 13.13 -5.99 4.09
N ALA A 39 12.45 -4.85 4.32
CA ALA A 39 11.81 -4.53 5.61
C ALA A 39 10.66 -5.47 6.00
N GLY A 40 10.14 -6.27 5.05
CA GLY A 40 9.07 -7.23 5.33
C GLY A 40 7.70 -6.87 4.73
N LYS A 41 7.57 -5.78 3.98
CA LYS A 41 6.28 -5.32 3.40
C LYS A 41 5.52 -6.43 2.67
N THR A 42 6.11 -7.00 1.63
CA THR A 42 5.52 -8.11 0.85
C THR A 42 5.16 -9.31 1.73
N THR A 43 5.97 -9.62 2.74
CA THR A 43 5.71 -10.73 3.66
C THR A 43 4.50 -10.42 4.54
N LEU A 44 4.40 -9.20 5.08
CA LEU A 44 3.24 -8.77 5.85
C LEU A 44 1.96 -8.85 5.02
N LEU A 45 2.00 -8.34 3.78
CA LEU A 45 0.85 -8.43 2.86
C LEU A 45 0.44 -9.89 2.59
N LYS A 46 1.40 -10.80 2.44
CA LYS A 46 1.12 -12.23 2.26
C LYS A 46 0.51 -12.88 3.51
N LEU A 47 0.92 -12.48 4.70
CA LEU A 47 0.33 -12.93 5.97
C LEU A 47 -1.13 -12.46 6.09
N ILE A 48 -1.40 -11.17 5.81
CA ILE A 48 -2.74 -10.58 5.81
C ILE A 48 -3.65 -11.26 4.77
N ALA A 49 -3.11 -11.60 3.60
CA ALA A 49 -3.83 -12.29 2.53
C ALA A 49 -4.05 -13.80 2.79
N GLY A 50 -3.51 -14.36 3.89
CA GLY A 50 -3.57 -15.80 4.18
C GLY A 50 -2.76 -16.66 3.21
N LEU A 51 -1.75 -16.08 2.55
CA LEU A 51 -0.80 -16.79 1.68
C LEU A 51 0.36 -17.40 2.49
N LEU A 52 0.59 -16.89 3.69
CA LEU A 52 1.56 -17.40 4.65
C LEU A 52 0.88 -17.53 6.02
N PRO A 53 1.16 -18.59 6.80
CA PRO A 53 0.73 -18.71 8.18
C PRO A 53 1.71 -18.01 9.12
N THR A 54 1.23 -17.51 10.26
CA THR A 54 2.08 -17.05 11.37
C THR A 54 2.64 -18.24 12.14
N GLN A 55 3.77 -18.03 12.82
CA GLN A 55 4.32 -19.02 13.76
C GLN A 55 3.73 -18.86 15.17
N ASN A 56 3.55 -17.61 15.61
CA ASN A 56 2.91 -17.25 16.87
C ASN A 56 2.08 -15.98 16.67
N GLY A 57 1.32 -15.59 17.70
CA GLY A 57 0.42 -14.45 17.64
C GLY A 57 -0.83 -14.69 16.84
N SER A 58 -1.54 -13.64 16.51
CA SER A 58 -2.81 -13.73 15.77
C SER A 58 -2.93 -12.66 14.69
N ILE A 59 -3.60 -13.01 13.60
CA ILE A 59 -4.04 -12.08 12.56
C ILE A 59 -5.52 -12.27 12.36
N VAL A 60 -6.28 -11.19 12.47
CA VAL A 60 -7.72 -11.15 12.18
C VAL A 60 -7.96 -10.07 11.13
N VAL A 61 -8.65 -10.44 10.05
CA VAL A 61 -9.02 -9.55 8.95
C VAL A 61 -10.53 -9.62 8.76
N ASN A 62 -11.25 -8.55 9.07
CA ASN A 62 -12.71 -8.48 9.01
C ASN A 62 -13.40 -9.66 9.71
N GLY A 63 -12.88 -10.08 10.88
CA GLY A 63 -13.40 -11.18 11.67
C GLY A 63 -12.97 -12.59 11.22
N PHE A 64 -12.15 -12.70 10.19
CA PHE A 64 -11.60 -13.97 9.72
C PHE A 64 -10.14 -14.15 10.15
N VAL A 65 -9.74 -15.37 10.38
CA VAL A 65 -8.32 -15.77 10.49
C VAL A 65 -7.83 -16.12 9.09
N PRO A 66 -6.94 -15.30 8.46
CA PRO A 66 -6.52 -15.47 7.06
C PRO A 66 -5.93 -16.84 6.75
N ALA A 67 -5.18 -17.42 7.69
CA ALA A 67 -4.52 -18.71 7.53
C ALA A 67 -5.52 -19.88 7.34
N GLU A 68 -6.78 -19.75 7.80
CA GLU A 68 -7.83 -20.73 7.57
C GLU A 68 -8.32 -20.75 6.12
N ARG A 69 -8.06 -19.71 5.34
CA ARG A 69 -8.41 -19.58 3.91
C ARG A 69 -9.86 -19.94 3.58
N LYS A 70 -10.79 -19.55 4.45
CA LYS A 70 -12.22 -19.78 4.24
C LYS A 70 -12.67 -19.17 2.91
N PRO A 71 -13.54 -19.82 2.11
CA PRO A 71 -14.02 -19.26 0.84
C PRO A 71 -14.63 -17.86 0.99
N SER A 72 -15.37 -17.59 2.06
CA SER A 72 -15.93 -16.27 2.37
C SER A 72 -14.85 -15.20 2.60
N PHE A 73 -13.74 -15.55 3.25
CA PHE A 73 -12.58 -14.65 3.39
C PHE A 73 -11.91 -14.38 2.04
N LEU A 74 -11.65 -15.45 1.27
CA LEU A 74 -10.97 -15.32 -0.03
C LEU A 74 -11.78 -14.50 -1.05
N ALA A 75 -13.11 -14.56 -0.99
CA ALA A 75 -14.00 -13.75 -1.81
C ALA A 75 -13.96 -12.24 -1.46
N ASP A 76 -13.60 -11.91 -0.22
CA ASP A 76 -13.52 -10.55 0.31
C ASP A 76 -12.10 -9.94 0.25
N VAL A 77 -11.12 -10.66 -0.34
CA VAL A 77 -9.72 -10.18 -0.45
C VAL A 77 -9.26 -10.25 -1.90
N SER A 78 -8.76 -9.14 -2.42
CA SER A 78 -8.08 -9.08 -3.72
C SER A 78 -6.63 -8.72 -3.53
N VAL A 79 -5.73 -9.43 -4.21
CA VAL A 79 -4.28 -9.22 -4.09
C VAL A 79 -3.66 -9.01 -5.46
N ILE A 80 -2.90 -7.94 -5.61
CA ILE A 80 -2.01 -7.72 -6.74
C ILE A 80 -0.58 -7.81 -6.21
N PRO A 81 0.15 -8.89 -6.54
CA PRO A 81 1.55 -9.01 -6.15
C PRO A 81 2.44 -8.14 -7.04
N GLU A 82 3.64 -7.82 -6.56
CA GLU A 82 4.65 -7.11 -7.35
C GLU A 82 5.03 -7.91 -8.62
N GLU A 83 5.38 -9.19 -8.43
CA GLU A 83 5.69 -10.11 -9.52
C GLU A 83 4.50 -11.04 -9.80
N PHE A 84 4.16 -11.17 -11.07
CA PHE A 84 3.03 -11.98 -11.51
C PHE A 84 3.27 -12.59 -12.89
N SER A 85 2.61 -13.71 -13.15
CA SER A 85 2.49 -14.30 -14.47
C SER A 85 1.02 -14.45 -14.84
N LEU A 86 0.66 -14.18 -16.09
CA LEU A 86 -0.69 -14.30 -16.59
C LEU A 86 -0.78 -15.43 -17.64
N PRO A 87 -1.89 -16.19 -17.66
CA PRO A 87 -2.07 -17.28 -18.61
C PRO A 87 -2.28 -16.74 -20.04
N GLN A 88 -2.15 -17.61 -21.01
CA GLN A 88 -2.34 -17.29 -22.43
C GLN A 88 -3.84 -17.19 -22.80
N LEU A 89 -4.58 -16.37 -22.06
CA LEU A 89 -6.00 -16.11 -22.24
C LEU A 89 -6.24 -14.70 -22.78
N SER A 90 -7.46 -14.45 -23.27
CA SER A 90 -7.94 -13.07 -23.41
C SER A 90 -8.40 -12.52 -22.07
N ILE A 91 -8.47 -11.19 -21.94
CA ILE A 91 -9.05 -10.52 -20.78
C ILE A 91 -10.45 -11.09 -20.49
N SER A 92 -11.31 -11.22 -21.51
CA SER A 92 -12.65 -11.79 -21.37
C SER A 92 -12.63 -13.21 -20.81
N ALA A 93 -11.76 -14.09 -21.31
CA ALA A 93 -11.67 -15.48 -20.85
C ALA A 93 -11.16 -15.54 -19.40
N TYR A 94 -10.17 -14.72 -19.05
CA TYR A 94 -9.66 -14.62 -17.68
C TYR A 94 -10.75 -14.16 -16.70
N VAL A 95 -11.49 -13.10 -17.06
CA VAL A 95 -12.60 -12.57 -16.26
C VAL A 95 -13.69 -13.64 -16.10
N SER A 96 -14.08 -14.31 -17.17
CA SER A 96 -15.12 -15.35 -17.12
C SER A 96 -14.74 -16.52 -16.19
N ALA A 97 -13.46 -16.87 -16.13
CA ALA A 97 -12.96 -17.92 -15.24
C ALA A 97 -12.94 -17.54 -13.76
N LEU A 98 -12.59 -16.27 -13.45
CA LEU A 98 -12.36 -15.85 -12.05
C LEU A 98 -13.53 -15.08 -11.44
N LYS A 99 -14.35 -14.40 -12.25
CA LYS A 99 -15.53 -13.66 -11.77
C LYS A 99 -16.41 -14.46 -10.79
N PRO A 100 -16.69 -15.77 -10.99
CA PRO A 100 -17.54 -16.52 -10.08
C PRO A 100 -17.01 -16.62 -8.65
N LEU A 101 -15.70 -16.38 -8.44
CA LEU A 101 -15.07 -16.39 -7.11
C LEU A 101 -15.32 -15.10 -6.32
N TYR A 102 -15.80 -14.04 -6.97
CA TYR A 102 -16.03 -12.73 -6.38
C TYR A 102 -17.52 -12.34 -6.52
N PRO A 103 -18.33 -12.56 -5.48
CA PRO A 103 -19.79 -12.33 -5.53
C PRO A 103 -20.19 -10.91 -5.91
N ASN A 104 -19.36 -9.92 -5.51
CA ASN A 104 -19.62 -8.50 -5.74
C ASN A 104 -18.95 -7.95 -7.02
N PHE A 105 -18.54 -8.83 -7.94
CA PHE A 105 -17.81 -8.42 -9.14
C PHE A 105 -18.61 -7.48 -10.04
N GLY A 106 -18.11 -6.25 -10.24
CA GLY A 106 -18.70 -5.20 -11.06
C GLY A 106 -18.24 -5.27 -12.52
N SER A 107 -19.02 -5.92 -13.40
CA SER A 107 -18.64 -6.02 -14.83
C SER A 107 -18.61 -4.67 -15.55
N GLU A 108 -19.54 -3.76 -15.25
CA GLU A 108 -19.56 -2.41 -15.79
C GLU A 108 -18.39 -1.56 -15.27
N LYS A 109 -18.04 -1.74 -14.00
CA LYS A 109 -16.87 -1.10 -13.39
C LYS A 109 -15.59 -1.53 -14.11
N LEU A 110 -15.46 -2.84 -14.39
CA LEU A 110 -14.33 -3.36 -15.17
C LEU A 110 -14.25 -2.70 -16.54
N ASP A 111 -15.37 -2.61 -17.27
CA ASP A 111 -15.39 -2.03 -18.61
C ASP A 111 -14.96 -0.56 -18.61
N LYS A 112 -15.42 0.21 -17.62
CA LYS A 112 -15.01 1.61 -17.44
C LYS A 112 -13.50 1.72 -17.19
N ILE A 113 -12.96 0.92 -16.26
CA ILE A 113 -11.52 0.97 -15.92
C ILE A 113 -10.67 0.47 -17.10
N LEU A 114 -11.09 -0.58 -17.81
CA LEU A 114 -10.39 -1.04 -19.01
C LEU A 114 -10.32 0.04 -20.08
N ALA A 115 -11.43 0.76 -20.31
CA ALA A 115 -11.47 1.87 -21.28
C ALA A 115 -10.51 3.01 -20.87
N GLU A 116 -10.45 3.38 -19.60
CA GLU A 116 -9.50 4.38 -19.11
C GLU A 116 -8.04 3.93 -19.27
N PHE A 117 -7.74 2.65 -19.13
CA PHE A 117 -6.43 2.06 -19.36
C PHE A 117 -6.14 1.71 -20.82
N GLU A 118 -7.05 2.03 -21.76
CA GLU A 118 -6.95 1.73 -23.18
C GLU A 118 -6.81 0.23 -23.49
N LEU A 119 -7.45 -0.63 -22.68
CA LEU A 119 -7.47 -2.07 -22.82
C LEU A 119 -8.83 -2.56 -23.33
N LYS A 120 -8.81 -3.64 -24.11
CA LYS A 120 -10.02 -4.25 -24.69
C LYS A 120 -10.21 -5.67 -24.17
N ARG A 121 -11.47 -6.07 -23.96
CA ARG A 121 -11.78 -7.45 -23.49
C ARG A 121 -11.20 -8.56 -24.33
N ASN A 122 -10.97 -8.31 -25.64
CA ASN A 122 -10.42 -9.29 -26.56
C ASN A 122 -8.88 -9.33 -26.58
N ASP A 123 -8.21 -8.41 -25.87
CA ASP A 123 -6.76 -8.38 -25.80
C ASP A 123 -6.24 -9.67 -25.19
N LYS A 124 -5.17 -10.21 -25.76
CA LYS A 124 -4.51 -11.43 -25.29
C LYS A 124 -3.47 -11.06 -24.24
N LEU A 125 -3.64 -11.56 -23.02
CA LEU A 125 -2.79 -11.21 -21.86
C LEU A 125 -1.29 -11.42 -22.12
N HIS A 126 -0.92 -12.47 -22.83
CA HIS A 126 0.48 -12.77 -23.16
C HIS A 126 1.09 -11.80 -24.21
N LYS A 127 0.25 -11.06 -24.96
CA LYS A 127 0.69 -10.06 -25.95
C LYS A 127 0.81 -8.65 -25.37
N LEU A 128 0.26 -8.42 -24.20
CA LEU A 128 0.34 -7.13 -23.51
C LEU A 128 1.75 -6.89 -22.96
N SER A 129 2.18 -5.63 -22.94
CA SER A 129 3.38 -5.20 -22.22
C SER A 129 3.25 -5.48 -20.73
N HIS A 130 4.36 -5.43 -19.98
CA HIS A 130 4.32 -5.61 -18.51
C HIS A 130 3.40 -4.58 -17.85
N GLY A 131 3.52 -3.30 -18.20
CA GLY A 131 2.66 -2.24 -17.68
C GLY A 131 1.19 -2.45 -18.03
N GLN A 132 0.86 -2.86 -19.27
CA GLN A 132 -0.52 -3.16 -19.66
C GLN A 132 -1.10 -4.35 -18.90
N ARG A 133 -0.30 -5.40 -18.65
CA ARG A 133 -0.71 -6.53 -17.80
C ARG A 133 -0.99 -6.09 -16.37
N LYS A 134 -0.16 -5.19 -15.81
CA LYS A 134 -0.36 -4.62 -14.48
C LYS A 134 -1.64 -3.78 -14.43
N LYS A 135 -1.88 -2.89 -15.42
CA LYS A 135 -3.13 -2.14 -15.57
C LYS A 135 -4.35 -3.06 -15.58
N PHE A 136 -4.28 -4.17 -16.34
CA PHE A 136 -5.36 -5.16 -16.35
C PHE A 136 -5.60 -5.78 -14.96
N LEU A 137 -4.55 -6.19 -14.24
CA LEU A 137 -4.70 -6.75 -12.89
C LEU A 137 -5.32 -5.74 -11.93
N ILE A 138 -4.92 -4.47 -12.00
CA ILE A 138 -5.50 -3.37 -11.22
C ILE A 138 -7.00 -3.23 -11.54
N ALA A 139 -7.34 -3.19 -12.83
CA ALA A 139 -8.74 -3.11 -13.27
C ALA A 139 -9.58 -4.28 -12.75
N PHE A 140 -9.04 -5.50 -12.83
CA PHE A 140 -9.70 -6.71 -12.34
C PHE A 140 -9.90 -6.65 -10.82
N ALA A 141 -8.84 -6.36 -10.05
CA ALA A 141 -8.90 -6.35 -8.58
C ALA A 141 -9.86 -5.27 -8.05
N LEU A 142 -9.86 -4.07 -8.62
CA LEU A 142 -10.81 -3.01 -8.28
C LEU A 142 -12.25 -3.41 -8.60
N SER A 143 -12.45 -4.21 -9.65
CA SER A 143 -13.78 -4.68 -10.06
C SER A 143 -14.29 -5.86 -9.22
N CYS A 144 -13.44 -6.52 -8.46
CA CYS A 144 -13.86 -7.54 -7.50
C CYS A 144 -14.70 -6.95 -6.35
N ASN A 145 -14.61 -5.65 -6.08
CA ASN A 145 -15.28 -4.96 -4.98
C ASN A 145 -15.08 -5.68 -3.63
N SER A 146 -13.86 -6.22 -3.43
CA SER A 146 -13.46 -6.92 -2.21
C SER A 146 -13.33 -5.93 -1.06
N LYS A 147 -13.63 -6.35 0.17
CA LYS A 147 -13.49 -5.51 1.36
C LYS A 147 -12.04 -5.15 1.69
N VAL A 148 -11.10 -5.99 1.26
CA VAL A 148 -9.66 -5.75 1.42
C VAL A 148 -8.97 -5.84 0.07
N LEU A 149 -8.31 -4.76 -0.33
CA LEU A 149 -7.51 -4.68 -1.53
C LEU A 149 -6.03 -4.53 -1.15
N ILE A 150 -5.22 -5.48 -1.57
CA ILE A 150 -3.79 -5.51 -1.29
C ILE A 150 -3.02 -5.29 -2.58
N LEU A 151 -2.22 -4.24 -2.63
CA LEU A 151 -1.45 -3.81 -3.78
C LEU A 151 0.04 -3.78 -3.41
N ASP A 152 0.81 -4.76 -3.89
CA ASP A 152 2.25 -4.82 -3.65
C ASP A 152 2.99 -4.16 -4.80
N GLU A 153 3.62 -3.01 -4.55
CA GLU A 153 4.33 -2.17 -5.53
C GLU A 153 3.53 -1.94 -6.82
N PRO A 154 2.29 -1.39 -6.73
CA PRO A 154 1.38 -1.34 -7.89
C PRO A 154 1.86 -0.40 -9.00
N THR A 155 2.69 0.57 -8.70
CA THR A 155 3.19 1.57 -9.65
C THR A 155 4.49 1.17 -10.34
N ASN A 156 5.17 0.12 -9.85
CA ASN A 156 6.38 -0.39 -10.48
C ASN A 156 6.11 -0.86 -11.92
N GLY A 157 6.91 -0.34 -12.87
CA GLY A 157 6.78 -0.65 -14.29
C GLY A 157 5.69 0.12 -15.04
N LEU A 158 5.04 1.09 -14.37
CA LEU A 158 4.16 2.05 -15.00
C LEU A 158 4.92 3.33 -15.36
N ASP A 159 4.60 3.92 -16.50
CA ASP A 159 5.08 5.26 -16.89
C ASP A 159 4.33 6.38 -16.11
N ILE A 160 4.84 7.59 -16.16
CA ILE A 160 4.29 8.73 -15.40
C ILE A 160 2.80 8.96 -15.68
N PRO A 161 2.31 8.97 -16.94
CA PRO A 161 0.88 9.09 -17.22
C PRO A 161 0.06 7.96 -16.61
N SER A 162 0.56 6.72 -16.68
CA SER A 162 -0.14 5.55 -16.12
C SER A 162 -0.20 5.57 -14.60
N LYS A 163 0.84 6.09 -13.92
CA LYS A 163 0.80 6.31 -12.46
C LYS A 163 -0.30 7.32 -12.08
N SER A 164 -0.43 8.40 -12.85
CA SER A 164 -1.50 9.38 -12.63
C SER A 164 -2.89 8.79 -12.88
N GLN A 165 -3.06 8.00 -13.95
CA GLN A 165 -4.31 7.27 -14.20
C GLN A 165 -4.63 6.31 -13.06
N PHE A 166 -3.65 5.54 -12.58
CA PHE A 166 -3.82 4.61 -11.46
C PHE A 166 -4.36 5.33 -10.21
N ARG A 167 -3.75 6.46 -9.80
CA ARG A 167 -4.22 7.23 -8.64
C ARG A 167 -5.68 7.67 -8.79
N LYS A 168 -6.02 8.27 -9.94
CA LYS A 168 -7.37 8.72 -10.24
C LYS A 168 -8.39 7.58 -10.19
N ILE A 169 -8.07 6.45 -10.83
CA ILE A 169 -8.94 5.28 -10.89
C ILE A 169 -9.10 4.67 -9.49
N LEU A 170 -8.03 4.56 -8.71
CA LEU A 170 -8.10 4.00 -7.36
C LEU A 170 -9.06 4.81 -6.49
N VAL A 171 -8.84 6.12 -6.36
CA VAL A 171 -9.67 7.00 -5.53
C VAL A 171 -11.14 6.99 -5.96
N SER A 172 -11.42 6.98 -7.29
CA SER A 172 -12.80 6.94 -7.79
C SER A 172 -13.47 5.57 -7.68
N SER A 173 -12.71 4.52 -7.39
CA SER A 173 -13.19 3.13 -7.38
C SER A 173 -13.34 2.54 -5.98
N VAL A 174 -12.66 3.08 -4.99
CA VAL A 174 -12.69 2.61 -3.59
C VAL A 174 -13.86 3.23 -2.86
N THR A 175 -14.44 2.49 -1.91
CA THR A 175 -15.52 2.95 -1.03
C THR A 175 -15.02 3.11 0.40
N ASP A 176 -15.72 3.91 1.21
CA ASP A 176 -15.37 4.18 2.62
C ASP A 176 -15.43 2.94 3.53
N GLU A 177 -15.90 1.80 3.03
CA GLU A 177 -15.94 0.54 3.79
C GLU A 177 -14.72 -0.36 3.48
N GLN A 178 -14.00 -0.08 2.40
CA GLN A 178 -12.88 -0.90 1.95
C GLN A 178 -11.59 -0.53 2.68
N ILE A 179 -10.75 -1.53 2.90
CA ILE A 179 -9.36 -1.33 3.32
C ILE A 179 -8.48 -1.53 2.10
N VAL A 180 -7.65 -0.55 1.81
CA VAL A 180 -6.65 -0.65 0.75
C VAL A 180 -5.26 -0.60 1.38
N LEU A 181 -4.46 -1.62 1.17
CA LEU A 181 -3.06 -1.67 1.59
C LEU A 181 -2.17 -1.52 0.35
N ILE A 182 -1.35 -0.49 0.31
CA ILE A 182 -0.43 -0.22 -0.80
C ILE A 182 1.00 -0.26 -0.26
N SER A 183 1.77 -1.28 -0.59
CA SER A 183 3.21 -1.26 -0.31
C SER A 183 3.94 -0.47 -1.39
N THR A 184 4.87 0.35 -0.99
CA THR A 184 5.80 0.99 -1.92
C THR A 184 7.09 1.44 -1.24
N HIS A 185 8.14 1.57 -2.04
CA HIS A 185 9.37 2.28 -1.69
C HIS A 185 9.44 3.64 -2.42
N GLN A 186 8.48 3.95 -3.31
CA GLN A 186 8.34 5.20 -4.06
C GLN A 186 7.17 6.00 -3.49
N VAL A 187 7.43 6.72 -2.42
CA VAL A 187 6.41 7.44 -1.62
C VAL A 187 5.59 8.41 -2.48
N LYS A 188 6.25 9.16 -3.39
CA LYS A 188 5.62 10.14 -4.31
C LYS A 188 4.55 9.56 -5.22
N ASP A 189 4.54 8.24 -5.41
CA ASP A 189 3.55 7.61 -6.27
C ASP A 189 2.18 7.51 -5.62
N ILE A 190 2.11 7.56 -4.28
CA ILE A 190 0.89 7.31 -3.51
C ILE A 190 0.54 8.40 -2.49
N ASP A 191 1.39 9.40 -2.29
CA ASP A 191 1.25 10.46 -1.28
C ASP A 191 -0.11 11.17 -1.32
N SER A 192 -0.64 11.38 -2.51
CA SER A 192 -1.92 12.08 -2.74
C SER A 192 -3.17 11.20 -2.59
N ILE A 193 -3.03 9.91 -2.31
CA ILE A 193 -4.17 8.97 -2.30
C ILE A 193 -4.32 8.18 -1.01
N ILE A 194 -3.33 8.22 -0.12
CA ILE A 194 -3.39 7.54 1.19
C ILE A 194 -3.91 8.48 2.27
N ASP A 195 -4.57 7.93 3.25
CA ASP A 195 -5.02 8.63 4.46
C ASP A 195 -4.22 8.21 5.70
N THR A 196 -3.59 7.05 5.64
CA THR A 196 -2.85 6.44 6.74
C THR A 196 -1.49 6.00 6.26
N VAL A 197 -0.47 6.25 7.07
CA VAL A 197 0.90 5.80 6.80
C VAL A 197 1.37 4.82 7.88
N VAL A 198 1.90 3.69 7.42
CA VAL A 198 2.57 2.68 8.26
C VAL A 198 3.99 2.53 7.75
N VAL A 199 4.96 2.73 8.64
CA VAL A 199 6.38 2.57 8.30
C VAL A 199 6.94 1.35 9.01
N ILE A 200 7.51 0.44 8.22
CA ILE A 200 8.16 -0.77 8.71
C ILE A 200 9.67 -0.65 8.48
N ASP A 201 10.44 -0.92 9.51
CA ASP A 201 11.88 -1.08 9.40
C ASP A 201 12.34 -2.28 10.24
N ASN A 202 13.23 -3.11 9.68
CA ASN A 202 13.79 -4.31 10.33
C ASN A 202 12.72 -5.18 11.02
N GLY A 203 11.57 -5.39 10.34
CA GLY A 203 10.48 -6.23 10.84
C GLY A 203 9.69 -5.65 12.01
N LYS A 204 9.81 -4.36 12.29
CA LYS A 204 9.05 -3.65 13.33
C LYS A 204 8.24 -2.51 12.72
N THR A 205 7.05 -2.26 13.27
CA THR A 205 6.31 -1.02 12.99
C THR A 205 7.01 0.12 13.75
N ILE A 206 7.66 1.03 13.03
CA ILE A 206 8.30 2.21 13.64
C ILE A 206 7.38 3.41 13.67
N PHE A 207 6.33 3.41 12.85
CA PHE A 207 5.31 4.44 12.83
C PHE A 207 4.00 3.92 12.24
N SER A 208 2.87 4.34 12.80
CA SER A 208 1.53 4.05 12.28
C SER A 208 0.57 5.15 12.72
N ASN A 209 0.12 6.01 11.80
CA ASN A 209 -0.84 7.08 12.09
C ASN A 209 -1.53 7.57 10.82
N THR A 210 -2.62 8.34 10.97
CA THR A 210 -3.27 9.05 9.87
C THR A 210 -2.44 10.26 9.44
N LEU A 211 -2.55 10.65 8.17
CA LEU A 211 -1.89 11.87 7.67
C LEU A 211 -2.41 13.15 8.33
N GLU A 212 -3.69 13.16 8.72
CA GLU A 212 -4.29 14.23 9.51
C GLU A 212 -3.56 14.41 10.84
N ASN A 213 -3.28 13.32 11.57
CA ASN A 213 -2.51 13.40 12.80
C ASN A 213 -1.06 13.81 12.54
N VAL A 214 -0.46 13.35 11.45
CA VAL A 214 0.91 13.76 11.08
C VAL A 214 0.96 15.26 10.79
N SER A 215 0.01 15.81 10.03
CA SER A 215 -0.03 17.25 9.73
C SER A 215 -0.31 18.12 10.97
N ARG A 216 -1.01 17.56 11.97
CA ARG A 216 -1.25 18.24 13.24
C ARG A 216 -0.02 18.21 14.18
N ASP A 217 0.73 17.10 14.19
CA ASP A 217 1.86 16.91 15.11
C ASP A 217 3.19 17.44 14.56
N TYR A 218 3.30 17.55 13.24
CA TYR A 218 4.53 17.96 12.53
C TYR A 218 4.25 19.06 11.52
N ARG A 219 5.17 20.01 11.44
CA ARG A 219 5.20 21.07 10.43
C ARG A 219 6.25 20.78 9.39
N PHE A 220 5.87 20.90 8.12
CA PHE A 220 6.75 20.75 6.96
C PHE A 220 6.95 22.09 6.29
N GLU A 221 8.19 22.55 6.20
CA GLU A 221 8.51 23.88 5.68
C GLU A 221 9.85 23.88 4.93
N THR A 222 10.07 24.92 4.12
CA THR A 222 11.35 25.14 3.46
C THR A 222 12.02 26.36 4.11
N ALA A 223 13.21 26.15 4.70
CA ALA A 223 14.04 27.21 5.22
C ALA A 223 15.09 27.65 4.21
N THR A 224 15.34 28.94 4.10
CA THR A 224 16.39 29.49 3.19
C THR A 224 17.75 29.51 3.86
N GLU A 225 17.81 29.57 5.18
CA GLU A 225 19.03 29.68 5.98
C GLU A 225 19.31 28.42 6.79
N LEU A 226 20.58 28.01 6.85
CA LEU A 226 21.01 26.82 7.61
C LEU A 226 20.69 26.93 9.10
N ASN A 227 20.90 28.10 9.71
CA ASN A 227 20.62 28.32 11.15
C ASN A 227 19.16 28.04 11.53
N THR A 228 18.22 28.33 10.61
CA THR A 228 16.80 28.01 10.81
C THR A 228 16.58 26.51 10.70
N ALA A 229 17.21 25.87 9.73
CA ALA A 229 17.11 24.44 9.49
C ALA A 229 17.72 23.60 10.64
N GLU A 230 18.82 24.03 11.27
CA GLU A 230 19.46 23.33 12.39
C GLU A 230 18.61 23.26 13.65
N ASN A 231 17.62 24.12 13.79
CA ASN A 231 16.64 24.12 14.89
C ASN A 231 15.47 23.15 14.65
N ALA A 232 15.33 22.59 13.44
CA ALA A 232 14.30 21.62 13.12
C ALA A 232 14.60 20.23 13.71
N LEU A 233 13.57 19.38 13.82
CA LEU A 233 13.72 17.97 14.21
C LEU A 233 14.54 17.18 13.18
N TYR A 234 14.38 17.55 11.92
CA TYR A 234 15.07 16.98 10.78
C TYR A 234 15.11 17.96 9.60
N TYR A 235 16.17 17.93 8.83
CA TYR A 235 16.23 18.67 7.58
C TYR A 235 17.07 17.97 6.51
N GLU A 236 16.75 18.26 5.27
CA GLU A 236 17.50 17.87 4.08
C GLU A 236 17.82 19.09 3.23
N LYS A 237 19.04 19.16 2.72
CA LYS A 237 19.43 20.22 1.78
C LYS A 237 18.84 19.93 0.41
N SER A 238 18.18 20.91 -0.19
CA SER A 238 17.63 20.88 -1.53
C SER A 238 18.17 22.04 -2.38
N PHE A 239 17.77 22.10 -3.65
CA PHE A 239 18.18 23.19 -4.54
C PHE A 239 17.57 24.55 -4.14
N ASP A 240 16.36 24.53 -3.61
CA ASP A 240 15.56 25.69 -3.19
C ASP A 240 15.75 26.07 -1.71
N GLY A 241 16.63 25.36 -0.97
CA GLY A 241 16.90 25.61 0.45
C GLY A 241 17.05 24.35 1.28
N TYR A 242 16.40 24.34 2.44
CA TYR A 242 16.40 23.22 3.38
C TYR A 242 14.96 22.80 3.64
N HIS A 243 14.59 21.60 3.26
CA HIS A 243 13.30 21.02 3.62
C HIS A 243 13.36 20.52 5.05
N CYS A 244 12.50 21.03 5.90
CA CYS A 244 12.57 20.87 7.35
C CYS A 244 11.31 20.22 7.90
N ILE A 245 11.48 19.44 8.98
CA ILE A 245 10.41 18.95 9.83
C ILE A 245 10.60 19.57 11.22
N SER A 246 9.59 20.26 11.70
CA SER A 246 9.55 20.84 13.04
C SER A 246 8.33 20.31 13.81
N SER A 247 8.32 20.44 15.14
CA SER A 247 7.10 20.19 15.91
C SER A 247 6.06 21.24 15.58
N ALA A 248 4.81 20.84 15.39
CA ALA A 248 3.72 21.79 15.22
C ALA A 248 3.49 22.57 16.53
N ASN A 249 3.56 23.90 16.47
CA ASN A 249 3.35 24.78 17.64
C ASN A 249 2.06 25.58 17.57
N ASN A 250 1.33 25.53 16.45
CA ASN A 250 0.09 26.29 16.20
C ASN A 250 -0.86 25.46 15.31
N ASP A 251 -2.13 25.88 15.24
CA ASP A 251 -3.21 25.25 14.45
C ASP A 251 -3.05 25.35 12.91
N GLU A 252 -1.89 25.71 12.41
CA GLU A 252 -1.62 25.74 10.97
C GLU A 252 -1.19 24.35 10.48
N GLU A 253 -2.12 23.65 9.84
CA GLU A 253 -1.82 22.40 9.13
C GLU A 253 -0.94 22.68 7.90
N THR A 254 0.13 21.91 7.75
CA THR A 254 0.98 21.94 6.57
C THR A 254 0.79 20.66 5.74
N HIS A 255 1.01 20.75 4.44
CA HIS A 255 1.02 19.56 3.59
C HIS A 255 2.15 18.62 4.04
N VAL A 256 1.83 17.35 4.25
CA VAL A 256 2.81 16.35 4.71
C VAL A 256 3.73 15.97 3.56
N ASP A 257 5.03 16.27 3.67
CA ASP A 257 6.04 15.69 2.80
C ASP A 257 6.38 14.27 3.32
N LEU A 258 5.73 13.29 2.75
CA LEU A 258 5.89 11.89 3.15
C LEU A 258 7.29 11.33 2.90
N GLU A 259 8.01 11.80 1.88
CA GLU A 259 9.37 11.35 1.61
C GLU A 259 10.33 11.88 2.68
N LEU A 260 10.25 13.16 2.98
CA LEU A 260 11.00 13.78 4.07
C LEU A 260 10.68 13.13 5.42
N PHE A 261 9.39 12.86 5.68
CA PHE A 261 8.94 12.21 6.91
C PHE A 261 9.45 10.78 7.04
N PHE A 262 9.41 10.01 5.96
CA PHE A 262 9.98 8.66 5.93
C PHE A 262 11.49 8.67 6.22
N ASN A 263 12.23 9.60 5.64
CA ASN A 263 13.67 9.77 5.87
C ASN A 263 13.97 10.16 7.33
N TYR A 264 13.17 11.07 7.90
CA TYR A 264 13.25 11.43 9.32
C TYR A 264 13.10 10.20 10.23
N LEU A 265 12.02 9.42 10.05
CA LEU A 265 11.72 8.27 10.88
C LEU A 265 12.82 7.20 10.79
N THR A 266 13.31 6.91 9.58
CA THR A 266 14.33 5.88 9.36
C THR A 266 15.72 6.33 9.85
N THR A 267 16.04 7.63 9.83
CA THR A 267 17.30 8.17 10.34
C THR A 267 17.33 8.20 11.88
N LYS A 268 16.20 8.56 12.50
CA LYS A 268 16.06 8.57 13.95
C LYS A 268 16.29 7.20 14.57
N MET A 269 15.77 6.13 13.94
CA MET A 269 15.97 4.75 14.40
C MET A 269 17.40 4.23 14.19
N SER A 270 18.14 4.76 13.22
CA SER A 270 19.55 4.35 12.98
C SER A 270 20.54 4.90 14.02
N LYS A 271 20.09 5.81 14.90
CA LYS A 271 20.91 6.45 15.95
C LYS A 271 20.65 5.88 17.34
N ILE A 272 19.70 4.94 17.48
CA ILE A 272 19.37 4.19 18.69
C ILE A 272 19.95 2.76 18.56
#